data_a73cb45c8cef704ab11e061275e460a7
#
_entry.id   a73cb45c8cef704ab11e061275e460a7
#
_cell.length_a   1.000
_cell.length_b   1.000
_cell.length_c   1.000
_cell.angle_alpha   90.00
_cell.angle_beta   90.00
_cell.angle_gamma   90.00
#
_symmetry.space_group_name_H-M   'P 1'
#
loop_
_entity.id
_entity.type
_entity.pdbx_description
1 polymer ?
#
loop_
_entity_poly.entity_id
_entity_poly.type
_entity_poly.pdbx_seq_one_letter_code
_entity_poly.pdbx_strand_id
1 'polypeptide(L)'
;MQFESYPAERLAIDPLVSRLTPAERACRQRLIDYAIRQQRPFNLNDGVPPELEGLVATEMVAALVSKRAVAAAANGDINFMYPVSVVPTPHQVQVADGRRFFAMCAVDALGTTFTLGQDVQVQSKCSECGRPITVSVRQGQIASVDPKELRVLHVDLNKFENWAGST
;
A
#
# COMPACT_ATOMS: atom_id res chain seq x y z
N MET A 1 19.50 14.58 13.06
CA MET A 1 19.43 13.41 12.16
C MET A 1 19.91 13.88 10.80
N GLN A 2 20.86 13.18 10.19
CA GLN A 2 21.41 13.57 8.89
C GLN A 2 20.65 12.77 7.82
N PHE A 3 19.96 13.45 6.91
CA PHE A 3 19.25 12.79 5.82
C PHE A 3 20.14 12.73 4.58
N GLU A 4 20.23 11.57 3.98
CA GLU A 4 20.92 11.40 2.71
C GLU A 4 19.91 11.44 1.57
N SER A 5 20.24 12.16 0.51
CA SER A 5 19.53 12.07 -0.77
C SER A 5 20.06 10.85 -1.53
N TYR A 6 19.22 9.86 -1.77
CA TYR A 6 19.61 8.70 -2.56
C TYR A 6 19.43 8.98 -4.05
N PRO A 7 20.40 8.65 -4.89
CA PRO A 7 20.22 8.67 -6.33
C PRO A 7 19.15 7.64 -6.73
N ALA A 8 18.41 7.94 -7.81
CA ALA A 8 17.27 7.12 -8.24
C ALA A 8 17.63 5.65 -8.46
N GLU A 9 18.87 5.37 -8.87
CA GLU A 9 19.38 4.02 -9.10
C GLU A 9 19.44 3.16 -7.81
N ARG A 10 19.66 3.80 -6.66
CA ARG A 10 19.64 3.11 -5.35
C ARG A 10 18.24 2.85 -4.83
N LEU A 11 17.24 3.56 -5.35
CA LEU A 11 15.83 3.36 -5.02
C LEU A 11 15.17 2.37 -5.99
N ALA A 12 15.87 1.96 -7.05
CA ALA A 12 15.36 0.98 -8.00
C ALA A 12 15.24 -0.38 -7.31
N ILE A 13 14.03 -0.74 -6.97
CA ILE A 13 13.63 -2.09 -6.59
C ILE A 13 12.82 -2.67 -7.74
N ASP A 14 12.93 -3.99 -7.94
CA ASP A 14 12.08 -4.65 -8.92
C ASP A 14 10.62 -4.36 -8.63
N PRO A 15 9.85 -3.83 -9.58
CA PRO A 15 8.44 -3.55 -9.37
C PRO A 15 7.73 -4.80 -8.85
N LEU A 16 6.90 -4.66 -7.82
CA LEU A 16 6.15 -5.79 -7.26
C LEU A 16 5.44 -6.59 -8.36
N VAL A 17 4.87 -5.90 -9.34
CA VAL A 17 4.13 -6.50 -10.45
C VAL A 17 5.01 -7.44 -11.31
N SER A 18 6.31 -7.18 -11.45
CA SER A 18 7.21 -8.03 -12.23
C SER A 18 7.46 -9.41 -11.60
N ARG A 19 7.28 -9.51 -10.29
CA ARG A 19 7.45 -10.75 -9.51
C ARG A 19 6.20 -11.63 -9.46
N LEU A 20 5.05 -11.10 -9.93
CA LEU A 20 3.76 -11.76 -9.86
C LEU A 20 3.34 -12.33 -11.21
N THR A 21 2.84 -13.55 -11.21
CA THR A 21 2.14 -14.12 -12.36
C THR A 21 0.84 -13.38 -12.65
N PRO A 22 0.24 -13.51 -13.84
CA PRO A 22 -1.06 -12.91 -14.14
C PRO A 22 -2.16 -13.30 -13.13
N ALA A 23 -2.21 -14.57 -12.71
CA ALA A 23 -3.17 -15.05 -11.73
C ALA A 23 -2.95 -14.43 -10.34
N GLU A 24 -1.70 -14.32 -9.89
CA GLU A 24 -1.36 -13.67 -8.62
C GLU A 24 -1.70 -12.17 -8.65
N ARG A 25 -1.47 -11.49 -9.78
CA ARG A 25 -1.88 -10.09 -9.94
C ARG A 25 -3.39 -9.93 -9.83
N ALA A 26 -4.16 -10.80 -10.48
CA ALA A 26 -5.61 -10.79 -10.40
C ALA A 26 -6.10 -11.07 -8.96
N CYS A 27 -5.55 -12.08 -8.29
CA CYS A 27 -5.85 -12.38 -6.89
C CYS A 27 -5.54 -11.18 -5.98
N ARG A 28 -4.34 -10.59 -6.09
CA ARG A 28 -3.95 -9.41 -5.31
C ARG A 28 -4.91 -8.23 -5.55
N GLN A 29 -5.32 -7.98 -6.79
CA GLN A 29 -6.28 -6.90 -7.08
C GLN A 29 -7.62 -7.16 -6.39
N ARG A 30 -8.12 -8.40 -6.37
CA ARG A 30 -9.35 -8.75 -5.66
C ARG A 30 -9.25 -8.54 -4.15
N LEU A 31 -8.10 -8.89 -3.56
CA LEU A 31 -7.85 -8.63 -2.14
C LEU A 31 -7.79 -7.13 -1.84
N ILE A 32 -7.18 -6.32 -2.70
CA ILE A 32 -7.17 -4.86 -2.59
C ILE A 32 -8.59 -4.30 -2.66
N ASP A 33 -9.39 -4.71 -3.65
CA ASP A 33 -10.76 -4.26 -3.80
C ASP A 33 -11.63 -4.67 -2.60
N TYR A 34 -11.42 -5.86 -2.06
CA TYR A 34 -12.05 -6.34 -0.83
C TYR A 34 -11.66 -5.47 0.35
N ALA A 35 -10.37 -5.24 0.57
CA ALA A 35 -9.84 -4.43 1.66
C ALA A 35 -10.41 -3.00 1.64
N ILE A 36 -10.47 -2.37 0.47
CA ILE A 36 -11.02 -1.02 0.33
C ILE A 36 -12.51 -0.98 0.64
N ARG A 37 -13.28 -2.00 0.22
CA ARG A 37 -14.73 -2.05 0.45
C ARG A 37 -15.10 -2.43 1.88
N GLN A 38 -14.43 -3.45 2.42
CA GLN A 38 -14.78 -4.01 3.72
C GLN A 38 -14.08 -3.32 4.89
N GLN A 39 -12.94 -2.68 4.63
CA GLN A 39 -12.10 -2.02 5.64
C GLN A 39 -11.80 -2.92 6.85
N ARG A 40 -11.58 -4.20 6.58
CA ARG A 40 -11.23 -5.22 7.57
C ARG A 40 -10.22 -6.20 6.99
N PRO A 41 -9.43 -6.85 7.85
CA PRO A 41 -8.51 -7.90 7.42
C PRO A 41 -9.24 -9.02 6.68
N PHE A 42 -8.56 -9.60 5.71
CA PHE A 42 -8.92 -10.89 5.17
C PHE A 42 -8.14 -11.97 5.94
N ASN A 43 -8.81 -12.98 6.44
CA ASN A 43 -8.18 -14.09 7.12
C ASN A 43 -8.65 -15.42 6.49
N LEU A 44 -7.71 -16.21 5.99
CA LEU A 44 -8.03 -17.48 5.37
C LEU A 44 -8.65 -18.50 6.34
N ASN A 45 -8.39 -18.38 7.65
CA ASN A 45 -8.97 -19.26 8.66
C ASN A 45 -10.48 -19.03 8.86
N ASP A 46 -10.98 -17.84 8.48
CA ASP A 46 -12.41 -17.49 8.55
C ASP A 46 -13.18 -17.99 7.30
N GLY A 47 -12.48 -18.67 6.38
CA GLY A 47 -13.02 -19.07 5.09
C GLY A 47 -12.93 -17.95 4.03
N VAL A 48 -13.18 -18.32 2.78
CA VAL A 48 -13.17 -17.36 1.66
C VAL A 48 -14.54 -16.70 1.58
N PRO A 49 -14.62 -15.35 1.67
CA PRO A 49 -15.87 -14.63 1.49
C PRO A 49 -16.48 -14.92 0.11
N PRO A 50 -17.82 -14.95 -0.02
CA PRO A 50 -18.49 -15.26 -1.29
C PRO A 50 -18.03 -14.40 -2.46
N GLU A 51 -17.74 -13.13 -2.21
CA GLU A 51 -17.24 -12.19 -3.23
C GLU A 51 -15.83 -12.49 -3.74
N LEU A 52 -15.12 -13.41 -3.08
CA LEU A 52 -13.77 -13.86 -3.44
C LEU A 52 -13.73 -15.34 -3.87
N GLU A 53 -14.87 -16.04 -3.81
CA GLU A 53 -14.93 -17.44 -4.25
C GLU A 53 -14.48 -17.61 -5.69
N GLY A 54 -13.69 -18.67 -5.93
CA GLY A 54 -13.08 -18.95 -7.23
C GLY A 54 -11.99 -17.99 -7.71
N LEU A 55 -11.75 -16.91 -6.93
CA LEU A 55 -10.75 -15.87 -7.26
C LEU A 55 -9.55 -15.87 -6.32
N VAL A 56 -9.75 -16.40 -5.13
CA VAL A 56 -8.74 -16.46 -4.07
C VAL A 56 -8.65 -17.92 -3.59
N ALA A 57 -7.45 -18.45 -3.57
CA ALA A 57 -7.14 -19.74 -3.00
C ALA A 57 -6.03 -19.60 -1.97
N THR A 58 -6.00 -20.48 -0.98
CA THR A 58 -5.01 -20.46 0.11
C THR A 58 -3.58 -20.43 -0.44
N GLU A 59 -3.28 -21.26 -1.45
CA GLU A 59 -1.97 -21.34 -2.07
C GLU A 59 -1.58 -20.03 -2.77
N MET A 60 -2.57 -19.37 -3.36
CA MET A 60 -2.34 -18.07 -4.02
C MET A 60 -1.99 -16.97 -3.00
N VAL A 61 -2.69 -16.93 -1.87
CA VAL A 61 -2.37 -15.98 -0.79
C VAL A 61 -1.00 -16.30 -0.20
N ALA A 62 -0.69 -17.56 0.04
CA ALA A 62 0.63 -17.97 0.52
C ALA A 62 1.75 -17.52 -0.46
N ALA A 63 1.52 -17.66 -1.77
CA ALA A 63 2.43 -17.16 -2.78
C ALA A 63 2.59 -15.62 -2.74
N LEU A 64 1.48 -14.88 -2.55
CA LEU A 64 1.53 -13.43 -2.40
C LEU A 64 2.30 -13.00 -1.14
N VAL A 65 2.13 -13.71 -0.02
CA VAL A 65 2.90 -13.47 1.22
C VAL A 65 4.39 -13.72 0.98
N SER A 66 4.76 -14.87 0.39
CA SER A 66 6.16 -15.22 0.11
C SER A 66 6.86 -14.22 -0.81
N LYS A 67 6.10 -13.61 -1.74
CA LYS A 67 6.58 -12.58 -2.66
C LYS A 67 6.47 -11.16 -2.08
N ARG A 68 6.10 -11.03 -0.82
CA ARG A 68 5.91 -9.75 -0.12
C ARG A 68 4.91 -8.81 -0.85
N ALA A 69 3.91 -9.39 -1.49
CA ALA A 69 2.84 -8.64 -2.16
C ALA A 69 1.68 -8.31 -1.21
N VAL A 70 1.56 -9.08 -0.14
CA VAL A 70 0.69 -8.86 1.01
C VAL A 70 1.45 -9.20 2.28
N ALA A 71 1.06 -8.62 3.41
CA ALA A 71 1.65 -8.94 4.71
C ALA A 71 0.59 -9.51 5.65
N ALA A 72 0.87 -10.70 6.19
CA ALA A 72 0.05 -11.39 7.16
C ALA A 72 0.59 -11.16 8.58
N ALA A 73 -0.33 -10.95 9.52
CA ALA A 73 -0.03 -10.99 10.94
C ALA A 73 0.10 -12.44 11.45
N ALA A 74 0.60 -12.63 12.67
CA ALA A 74 0.79 -13.94 13.27
C ALA A 74 -0.52 -14.76 13.43
N ASN A 75 -1.66 -14.09 13.56
CA ASN A 75 -2.99 -14.71 13.63
C ASN A 75 -3.58 -15.07 12.26
N GLY A 76 -2.85 -14.81 11.16
CA GLY A 76 -3.29 -15.08 9.80
C GLY A 76 -4.05 -13.94 9.12
N ASP A 77 -4.28 -12.81 9.82
CA ASP A 77 -4.89 -11.62 9.22
C ASP A 77 -3.98 -11.00 8.16
N ILE A 78 -4.51 -10.76 6.98
CA ILE A 78 -3.85 -9.97 5.94
C ILE A 78 -4.18 -8.50 6.18
N ASN A 79 -3.28 -7.82 6.87
CA ASN A 79 -3.45 -6.41 7.23
C ASN A 79 -3.01 -5.44 6.15
N PHE A 80 -2.03 -5.83 5.33
CA PHE A 80 -1.47 -4.98 4.28
C PHE A 80 -1.51 -5.70 2.94
N MET A 81 -2.13 -5.06 1.96
CA MET A 81 -2.22 -5.51 0.58
C MET A 81 -1.65 -4.40 -0.30
N TYR A 82 -0.32 -4.25 -0.26
CA TYR A 82 0.37 -3.09 -0.85
C TYR A 82 -0.31 -2.54 -2.09
N PRO A 83 -0.66 -1.23 -2.13
CA PRO A 83 -0.33 -0.18 -1.17
C PRO A 83 -1.38 0.05 -0.05
N VAL A 84 -2.43 -0.78 0.03
CA VAL A 84 -3.58 -0.61 0.94
C VAL A 84 -3.32 -1.22 2.29
N SER A 85 -3.71 -0.52 3.35
CA SER A 85 -3.79 -0.99 4.73
C SER A 85 -5.25 -1.06 5.19
N VAL A 86 -5.64 -2.14 5.85
CA VAL A 86 -6.93 -2.24 6.55
C VAL A 86 -6.83 -1.82 8.01
N VAL A 87 -5.61 -1.67 8.53
CA VAL A 87 -5.39 -1.07 9.84
C VAL A 87 -5.17 0.43 9.67
N PRO A 88 -5.67 1.26 10.60
CA PRO A 88 -5.47 2.69 10.55
C PRO A 88 -3.97 3.06 10.54
N THR A 89 -3.60 3.96 9.65
CA THR A 89 -2.28 4.57 9.56
C THR A 89 -2.43 6.08 9.48
N PRO A 90 -1.35 6.86 9.62
CA PRO A 90 -1.40 8.31 9.39
C PRO A 90 -1.77 8.72 7.96
N HIS A 91 -1.78 7.78 6.99
CA HIS A 91 -1.89 8.06 5.56
C HIS A 91 -3.27 7.63 5.03
N GLN A 92 -4.21 8.56 4.99
CA GLN A 92 -5.53 8.34 4.40
C GLN A 92 -5.53 8.74 2.92
N VAL A 93 -6.06 7.88 2.09
CA VAL A 93 -6.19 8.09 0.64
C VAL A 93 -7.66 8.16 0.28
N GLN A 94 -8.01 9.15 -0.53
CA GLN A 94 -9.30 9.25 -1.20
C GLN A 94 -9.08 9.19 -2.71
N VAL A 95 -9.76 8.27 -3.38
CA VAL A 95 -9.73 8.12 -4.84
C VAL A 95 -10.86 8.92 -5.51
N ALA A 96 -10.74 9.13 -6.83
CA ALA A 96 -11.66 9.96 -7.59
C ALA A 96 -13.13 9.50 -7.52
N ASP A 97 -13.38 8.20 -7.34
CA ASP A 97 -14.73 7.64 -7.17
C ASP A 97 -15.31 7.82 -5.74
N GLY A 98 -14.58 8.48 -4.85
CA GLY A 98 -15.00 8.81 -3.49
C GLY A 98 -14.64 7.78 -2.42
N ARG A 99 -14.15 6.59 -2.78
CA ARG A 99 -13.70 5.59 -1.81
C ARG A 99 -12.52 6.12 -1.01
N ARG A 100 -12.46 5.71 0.26
CA ARG A 100 -11.37 6.08 1.20
C ARG A 100 -10.80 4.83 1.84
N PHE A 101 -9.50 4.83 2.06
CA PHE A 101 -8.79 3.77 2.75
C PHE A 101 -7.48 4.29 3.33
N PHE A 102 -6.80 3.48 4.13
CA PHE A 102 -5.46 3.78 4.60
C PHE A 102 -4.42 3.17 3.68
N ALA A 103 -3.31 3.86 3.50
CA ALA A 103 -2.11 3.31 2.87
C ALA A 103 -1.10 2.90 3.94
N MET A 104 -0.23 1.95 3.64
CA MET A 104 0.73 1.44 4.61
C MET A 104 1.76 2.50 4.99
N CYS A 105 2.28 3.24 4.02
CA CYS A 105 3.24 4.31 4.23
C CYS A 105 2.99 5.49 3.27
N ALA A 106 3.78 6.55 3.40
CA ALA A 106 3.65 7.74 2.55
C ALA A 106 3.92 7.43 1.07
N VAL A 107 4.90 6.57 0.77
CA VAL A 107 5.21 6.16 -0.61
C VAL A 107 4.07 5.35 -1.20
N ASP A 108 3.51 4.42 -0.43
CA ASP A 108 2.34 3.64 -0.84
C ASP A 108 1.13 4.54 -1.10
N ALA A 109 0.90 5.54 -0.23
CA ALA A 109 -0.20 6.48 -0.40
C ALA A 109 -0.12 7.22 -1.75
N LEU A 110 1.06 7.70 -2.11
CA LEU A 110 1.30 8.35 -3.41
C LEU A 110 1.21 7.35 -4.56
N GLY A 111 1.67 6.11 -4.36
CA GLY A 111 1.68 5.04 -5.35
C GLY A 111 0.30 4.45 -5.68
N THR A 112 -0.72 4.71 -4.84
CA THR A 112 -2.08 4.19 -5.07
C THR A 112 -2.68 4.63 -6.40
N THR A 113 -2.31 5.81 -6.91
CA THR A 113 -2.74 6.30 -8.23
C THR A 113 -2.40 5.31 -9.35
N PHE A 114 -1.21 4.68 -9.30
CA PHE A 114 -0.78 3.70 -10.29
C PHE A 114 -1.45 2.34 -10.09
N THR A 115 -1.69 1.95 -8.84
CA THR A 115 -2.34 0.67 -8.53
C THR A 115 -3.81 0.65 -8.94
N LEU A 116 -4.51 1.78 -8.75
CA LEU A 116 -5.94 1.89 -8.99
C LEU A 116 -6.28 2.56 -10.32
N GLY A 117 -5.29 3.16 -11.01
CA GLY A 117 -5.49 3.89 -12.27
C GLY A 117 -6.37 5.14 -12.09
N GLN A 118 -6.37 5.77 -10.93
CA GLN A 118 -7.22 6.90 -10.57
C GLN A 118 -6.43 8.04 -9.95
N ASP A 119 -6.97 9.24 -10.05
CA ASP A 119 -6.49 10.39 -9.29
C ASP A 119 -6.74 10.18 -7.81
N VAL A 120 -5.80 10.62 -6.98
CA VAL A 120 -5.89 10.45 -5.53
C VAL A 120 -5.62 11.74 -4.77
N GLN A 121 -6.26 11.86 -3.62
CA GLN A 121 -5.94 12.84 -2.60
C GLN A 121 -5.46 12.11 -1.35
N VAL A 122 -4.27 12.45 -0.90
CA VAL A 122 -3.66 11.90 0.32
C VAL A 122 -3.76 12.92 1.43
N GLN A 123 -4.27 12.50 2.57
CA GLN A 123 -4.24 13.24 3.83
C GLN A 123 -3.33 12.49 4.81
N SER A 124 -2.42 13.21 5.43
CA SER A 124 -1.44 12.62 6.33
C SER A 124 -1.10 13.57 7.48
N LYS A 125 -0.23 13.13 8.38
CA LYS A 125 0.35 13.95 9.44
C LYS A 125 1.86 13.79 9.46
N CYS A 126 2.56 14.89 9.68
CA CYS A 126 4.00 14.85 9.88
C CYS A 126 4.32 14.01 11.13
N SER A 127 5.20 13.03 11.00
CA SER A 127 5.62 12.18 12.13
C SER A 127 6.41 12.95 13.20
N GLU A 128 7.04 14.06 12.83
CA GLU A 128 7.85 14.86 13.75
C GLU A 128 7.01 15.89 14.52
N CYS A 129 6.17 16.67 13.82
CA CYS A 129 5.47 17.80 14.45
C CYS A 129 3.93 17.70 14.43
N GLY A 130 3.36 16.64 13.87
CA GLY A 130 1.92 16.42 13.79
C GLY A 130 1.19 17.35 12.80
N ARG A 131 1.90 18.23 12.08
CA ARG A 131 1.29 19.14 11.10
C ARG A 131 0.53 18.34 10.04
N PRO A 132 -0.72 18.78 9.70
CA PRO A 132 -1.46 18.16 8.60
C PRO A 132 -0.72 18.32 7.27
N ILE A 133 -0.83 17.27 6.45
CA ILE A 133 -0.23 17.21 5.12
C ILE A 133 -1.33 16.82 4.14
N THR A 134 -1.38 17.51 3.01
CA THR A 134 -2.27 17.16 1.89
C THR A 134 -1.47 17.09 0.60
N VAL A 135 -1.64 16.01 -0.14
CA VAL A 135 -1.05 15.84 -1.48
C VAL A 135 -2.13 15.40 -2.45
N SER A 136 -2.22 16.05 -3.60
CA SER A 136 -3.07 15.60 -4.69
C SER A 136 -2.20 15.05 -5.81
N VAL A 137 -2.51 13.85 -6.28
CA VAL A 137 -1.87 13.23 -7.45
C VAL A 137 -2.91 13.12 -8.54
N ARG A 138 -2.63 13.69 -9.70
CA ARG A 138 -3.49 13.65 -10.88
C ARG A 138 -2.70 13.17 -12.08
N GLN A 139 -3.27 12.23 -12.81
CA GLN A 139 -2.64 11.63 -13.99
C GLN A 139 -1.22 11.11 -13.69
N GLY A 140 -1.02 10.55 -12.48
CA GLY A 140 0.27 10.02 -12.03
C GLY A 140 1.32 11.06 -11.64
N GLN A 141 0.95 12.36 -11.58
CA GLN A 141 1.85 13.46 -11.21
C GLN A 141 1.35 14.21 -9.99
N ILE A 142 2.26 14.73 -9.18
CA ILE A 142 1.91 15.58 -8.03
C ILE A 142 1.34 16.89 -8.57
N ALA A 143 0.04 17.09 -8.37
CA ALA A 143 -0.67 18.31 -8.79
C ALA A 143 -0.63 19.41 -7.73
N SER A 144 -0.66 19.03 -6.45
CA SER A 144 -0.52 19.97 -5.33
C SER A 144 0.05 19.28 -4.11
N VAL A 145 0.75 20.06 -3.28
CA VAL A 145 1.32 19.61 -2.01
C VAL A 145 1.25 20.75 -0.99
N ASP A 146 0.81 20.42 0.22
CA ASP A 146 0.82 21.30 1.37
C ASP A 146 1.28 20.52 2.62
N PRO A 147 2.35 20.96 3.29
CA PRO A 147 3.21 22.12 3.02
C PRO A 147 4.13 21.93 1.81
N LYS A 148 4.51 23.01 1.15
CA LYS A 148 5.35 22.98 -0.06
C LYS A 148 6.74 22.35 0.16
N GLU A 149 7.25 22.46 1.39
CA GLU A 149 8.57 21.93 1.78
C GLU A 149 8.52 20.45 2.20
N LEU A 150 7.42 19.76 1.92
CA LEU A 150 7.24 18.36 2.28
C LEU A 150 8.44 17.51 1.85
N ARG A 151 8.88 16.62 2.75
CA ARG A 151 9.83 15.56 2.47
C ARG A 151 9.21 14.23 2.86
N VAL A 152 9.41 13.23 2.04
CA VAL A 152 9.05 11.86 2.35
C VAL A 152 10.32 11.15 2.79
N LEU A 153 10.30 10.63 4.02
CA LEU A 153 11.36 9.77 4.51
C LEU A 153 10.98 8.33 4.20
N HIS A 154 11.94 7.58 3.72
CA HIS A 154 11.75 6.18 3.41
C HIS A 154 12.97 5.38 3.86
N VAL A 155 12.74 4.19 4.40
CA VAL A 155 13.81 3.27 4.75
C VAL A 155 14.42 2.67 3.47
N ASP A 156 15.70 2.33 3.52
CA ASP A 156 16.32 1.57 2.44
C ASP A 156 15.81 0.13 2.49
N LEU A 157 14.83 -0.20 1.65
CA LEU A 157 14.18 -1.51 1.61
C LEU A 157 15.15 -2.67 1.32
N ASN A 158 16.33 -2.39 0.78
CA ASN A 158 17.35 -3.41 0.56
C ASN A 158 18.03 -3.85 1.86
N LYS A 159 17.88 -3.06 2.94
CA LYS A 159 18.50 -3.34 4.25
C LYS A 159 17.51 -3.98 5.24
N PHE A 160 16.24 -4.10 4.91
CA PHE A 160 15.21 -4.59 5.81
C PHE A 160 14.45 -5.77 5.22
N GLU A 161 14.34 -6.84 5.98
CA GLU A 161 13.56 -8.02 5.59
C GLU A 161 12.05 -7.86 5.87
N ASN A 162 11.71 -7.22 7.00
CA ASN A 162 10.33 -6.98 7.40
C ASN A 162 9.90 -5.55 7.02
N TRP A 163 9.43 -5.38 5.80
CA TRP A 163 9.00 -4.07 5.31
C TRP A 163 7.78 -3.55 6.08
N ALA A 164 6.82 -4.41 6.41
CA ALA A 164 5.60 -4.00 7.11
C ALA A 164 5.85 -3.48 8.54
N GLY A 165 6.95 -3.90 9.17
CA GLY A 165 7.35 -3.42 10.50
C GLY A 165 8.39 -2.29 10.49
N SER A 166 8.86 -1.88 9.30
CA SER A 166 9.97 -0.92 9.15
C SER A 166 9.56 0.40 8.49
N THR A 167 8.30 0.56 8.11
CA THR A 167 7.75 1.75 7.44
C THR A 167 6.72 2.48 8.30
#